data_579c2b1c5f390805f7cadacdf6063bad
#
_entry.id   579c2b1c5f390805f7cadacdf6063bad
#
_cell.length_a   1.000
_cell.length_b   1.000
_cell.length_c   1.000
_cell.angle_alpha   90.00
_cell.angle_beta   90.00
_cell.angle_gamma   90.00
#
_symmetry.space_group_name_H-M   'P 1'
#
loop_
_entity.id
_entity.type
_entity.pdbx_description
1 polymer ?
#
loop_
_entity_poly.entity_id
_entity_poly.type
_entity_poly.pdbx_seq_one_letter_code
_entity_poly.pdbx_strand_id
1 'polypeptide(L)'
;MKAGSLPLAEAMRDADFVQINGIVFETEYLRVPDEATVADDVVMEVKLGDTEIAFTRDELDDAQYIGDGHFRLKSGAMLRFLSNATLH
;
A
#
# COMPACT_ATOMS: atom_id res chain seq x y z
N MET A 1 14.64 -1.41 14.84
CA MET A 1 13.85 -0.25 14.40
C MET A 1 14.60 0.53 13.34
N LYS A 2 13.91 1.00 12.33
CA LYS A 2 14.54 1.71 11.22
C LYS A 2 14.29 3.20 11.37
N ALA A 3 15.30 3.92 11.82
CA ALA A 3 15.21 5.36 11.97
C ALA A 3 14.98 6.01 10.59
N GLY A 4 14.07 6.96 10.53
CA GLY A 4 13.83 7.71 9.31
C GLY A 4 12.93 7.01 8.29
N SER A 5 12.46 5.80 8.59
CA SER A 5 11.54 5.09 7.69
C SER A 5 10.10 5.32 8.11
N LEU A 6 9.22 5.53 7.12
CA LEU A 6 7.80 5.57 7.37
C LEU A 6 7.27 4.14 7.39
N PRO A 7 6.63 3.69 8.48
CA PRO A 7 6.06 2.35 8.51
C PRO A 7 4.94 2.20 7.48
N LEU A 8 4.97 1.08 6.75
CA LEU A 8 3.94 0.80 5.77
C LEU A 8 2.55 0.78 6.40
N ALA A 9 2.44 0.20 7.60
CA ALA A 9 1.16 0.11 8.29
C ALA A 9 0.54 1.49 8.55
N GLU A 10 1.37 2.47 8.90
CA GLU A 10 0.86 3.82 9.12
C GLU A 10 0.43 4.47 7.83
N ALA A 11 1.18 4.25 6.75
CA ALA A 11 0.83 4.80 5.45
C ALA A 11 -0.49 4.23 4.95
N MET A 12 -0.75 2.95 5.25
CA MET A 12 -1.99 2.28 4.84
C MET A 12 -3.22 2.76 5.62
N ARG A 13 -3.03 3.19 6.86
CA ARG A 13 -4.12 3.43 7.79
C ARG A 13 -5.19 4.37 7.26
N ASP A 14 -4.77 5.45 6.62
CA ASP A 14 -5.69 6.50 6.16
C ASP A 14 -5.75 6.58 4.64
N ALA A 15 -5.38 5.52 3.96
CA ALA A 15 -5.29 5.55 2.50
C ALA A 15 -6.67 5.43 1.86
N ASP A 16 -7.08 6.44 1.12
CA ASP A 16 -8.30 6.41 0.32
C ASP A 16 -8.00 6.01 -1.11
N PHE A 17 -6.76 6.22 -1.52
CA PHE A 17 -6.29 5.91 -2.87
C PHE A 17 -4.89 5.34 -2.79
N VAL A 18 -4.54 4.52 -3.77
CA VAL A 18 -3.18 3.99 -3.88
C VAL A 18 -2.68 4.26 -5.28
N GLN A 19 -1.54 4.94 -5.37
CA GLN A 19 -0.89 5.16 -6.65
C GLN A 19 0.08 4.01 -6.90
N ILE A 20 -0.10 3.33 -8.02
CA ILE A 20 0.74 2.19 -8.39
C ILE A 20 1.40 2.52 -9.72
N ASN A 21 2.74 2.62 -9.71
CA ASN A 21 3.53 2.95 -10.89
C ASN A 21 3.00 4.21 -11.60
N GLY A 22 2.57 5.20 -10.81
CA GLY A 22 2.08 6.46 -11.33
C GLY A 22 0.59 6.53 -11.61
N ILE A 23 -0.13 5.42 -11.46
CA ILE A 23 -1.56 5.39 -11.74
C ILE A 23 -2.33 5.31 -10.42
N VAL A 24 -3.30 6.20 -10.24
CA VAL A 24 -4.08 6.29 -9.00
C VAL A 24 -5.28 5.35 -9.06
N PHE A 25 -5.37 4.45 -8.06
CA PHE A 25 -6.48 3.51 -7.90
C PHE A 25 -7.27 3.86 -6.64
N GLU A 26 -8.56 3.55 -6.64
CA GLU A 26 -9.38 3.68 -5.44
C GLU A 26 -9.20 2.47 -4.54
N THR A 27 -9.15 2.72 -3.22
CA THR A 27 -9.07 1.63 -2.25
C THR A 27 -10.46 1.03 -2.04
N GLU A 28 -10.60 -0.28 -2.28
CA GLU A 28 -11.85 -1.00 -2.03
C GLU A 28 -11.81 -1.74 -0.70
N TYR A 29 -10.65 -2.28 -0.35
CA TYR A 29 -10.45 -3.03 0.88
C TYR A 29 -9.07 -2.73 1.39
N LEU A 30 -8.98 -2.46 2.67
CA LEU A 30 -7.69 -2.14 3.28
C LEU A 30 -7.69 -2.66 4.70
N ARG A 31 -6.71 -3.50 5.00
CA ARG A 31 -6.53 -4.06 6.33
C ARG A 31 -5.06 -3.93 6.70
N VAL A 32 -4.79 -3.29 7.83
CA VAL A 32 -3.41 -3.20 8.31
C VAL A 32 -3.00 -4.58 8.81
N PRO A 33 -1.92 -5.15 8.29
CA PRO A 33 -1.46 -6.47 8.73
C PRO A 33 -1.09 -6.47 10.21
N ASP A 34 -1.39 -7.58 10.88
CA ASP A 34 -1.02 -7.78 12.28
C ASP A 34 -0.45 -9.19 12.45
N GLU A 35 -0.24 -9.58 13.70
CA GLU A 35 0.36 -10.89 14.01
C GLU A 35 -0.47 -12.06 13.52
N ALA A 36 -1.79 -11.90 13.41
CA ALA A 36 -2.68 -12.95 12.95
C ALA A 36 -2.77 -13.03 11.44
N THR A 37 -2.24 -12.04 10.73
CA THR A 37 -2.30 -12.01 9.28
C THR A 37 -1.25 -12.96 8.69
N VAL A 38 -1.69 -13.92 7.87
CA VAL A 38 -0.76 -14.85 7.23
C VAL A 38 -0.35 -14.31 5.86
N ALA A 39 0.71 -14.92 5.30
CA ALA A 39 1.33 -14.42 4.07
C ALA A 39 0.36 -14.37 2.88
N ASP A 40 -0.57 -15.31 2.81
CA ASP A 40 -1.52 -15.39 1.70
C ASP A 40 -2.77 -14.54 1.88
N ASP A 41 -2.92 -13.89 3.03
CA ASP A 41 -4.09 -13.07 3.28
C ASP A 41 -4.06 -11.82 2.41
N VAL A 42 -5.19 -11.52 1.77
CA VAL A 42 -5.34 -10.27 1.04
C VAL A 42 -5.50 -9.15 2.05
N VAL A 43 -4.65 -8.15 1.97
CA VAL A 43 -4.68 -7.01 2.90
C VAL A 43 -5.06 -5.72 2.20
N MET A 44 -5.06 -5.69 0.88
CA MET A 44 -5.43 -4.50 0.14
C MET A 44 -6.02 -4.88 -1.20
N GLU A 45 -7.14 -4.25 -1.55
CA GLU A 45 -7.72 -4.36 -2.88
C GLU A 45 -8.00 -2.97 -3.39
N VAL A 46 -7.59 -2.71 -4.62
CA VAL A 46 -7.76 -1.41 -5.24
C VAL A 46 -8.36 -1.59 -6.63
N LYS A 47 -9.01 -0.55 -7.13
CA LYS A 47 -9.60 -0.65 -8.46
C LYS A 47 -9.53 0.67 -9.22
N LEU A 48 -9.52 0.55 -10.54
CA LEU A 48 -9.63 1.67 -11.45
C LEU A 48 -10.47 1.20 -12.64
N GLY A 49 -11.70 1.73 -12.75
CA GLY A 49 -12.63 1.24 -13.75
C GLY A 49 -12.93 -0.24 -13.56
N ASP A 50 -12.63 -1.04 -14.57
CA ASP A 50 -12.83 -2.48 -14.52
C ASP A 50 -11.60 -3.26 -14.03
N THR A 51 -10.52 -2.55 -13.74
CA THR A 51 -9.29 -3.18 -13.29
C THR A 51 -9.25 -3.26 -11.78
N GLU A 52 -9.06 -4.47 -11.24
CA GLU A 52 -8.93 -4.67 -9.81
C GLU A 52 -7.60 -5.35 -9.54
N ILE A 53 -6.91 -4.90 -8.49
CA ILE A 53 -5.63 -5.47 -8.08
C ILE A 53 -5.70 -5.77 -6.59
N ALA A 54 -5.31 -6.98 -6.20
CA ALA A 54 -5.26 -7.38 -4.80
C ALA A 54 -3.81 -7.61 -4.40
N PHE A 55 -3.49 -7.23 -3.17
CA PHE A 55 -2.16 -7.45 -2.62
C PHE A 55 -2.28 -8.29 -1.36
N THR A 56 -1.44 -9.31 -1.26
CA THR A 56 -1.36 -10.14 -0.06
C THR A 56 -0.34 -9.54 0.90
N ARG A 57 -0.37 -10.01 2.15
CA ARG A 57 0.61 -9.58 3.13
C ARG A 57 2.03 -9.87 2.65
N ASP A 58 2.24 -11.04 2.03
CA ASP A 58 3.57 -11.42 1.54
C ASP A 58 4.09 -10.43 0.52
N GLU A 59 3.22 -9.95 -0.36
CA GLU A 59 3.62 -9.00 -1.39
C GLU A 59 4.05 -7.66 -0.81
N LEU A 60 3.49 -7.29 0.33
CA LEU A 60 3.81 -6.01 0.97
C LEU A 60 4.90 -6.13 2.04
N ASP A 61 5.28 -7.35 2.40
CA ASP A 61 6.17 -7.59 3.53
C ASP A 61 7.52 -6.91 3.42
N ASP A 62 8.15 -6.98 2.28
CA ASP A 62 9.48 -6.42 2.08
C ASP A 62 9.44 -5.05 1.41
N ALA A 63 8.33 -4.34 1.54
CA ALA A 63 8.23 -3.00 0.96
C ALA A 63 9.27 -2.08 1.58
N GLN A 64 10.01 -1.37 0.73
CA GLN A 64 11.04 -0.45 1.15
C GLN A 64 10.59 0.98 0.95
N TYR A 65 10.69 1.78 2.01
CA TYR A 65 10.39 3.19 1.92
C TYR A 65 11.53 3.90 1.19
N ILE A 66 11.23 4.58 0.11
CA ILE A 66 12.24 5.22 -0.71
C ILE A 66 12.14 6.75 -0.73
N GLY A 67 11.25 7.31 0.10
CA GLY A 67 11.10 8.75 0.22
C GLY A 67 9.81 9.27 -0.40
N ASP A 68 9.38 10.46 0.03
CA ASP A 68 8.18 11.14 -0.48
C ASP A 68 6.92 10.29 -0.42
N GLY A 69 6.84 9.39 0.56
CA GLY A 69 5.67 8.54 0.72
C GLY A 69 5.62 7.35 -0.22
N HIS A 70 6.68 7.10 -0.98
CA HIS A 70 6.73 5.99 -1.92
C HIS A 70 7.34 4.74 -1.29
N PHE A 71 6.78 3.58 -1.64
CA PHE A 71 7.32 2.29 -1.23
C PHE A 71 7.59 1.45 -2.47
N ARG A 72 8.69 0.72 -2.46
CA ARG A 72 9.00 -0.23 -3.51
C ARG A 72 8.74 -1.63 -3.00
N LEU A 73 7.93 -2.39 -3.72
CA LEU A 73 7.68 -3.79 -3.40
C LEU A 73 8.78 -4.67 -3.97
N LYS A 74 8.90 -5.88 -3.43
CA LYS A 74 9.90 -6.84 -3.94
C LYS A 74 9.66 -7.20 -5.41
N SER A 75 8.44 -7.03 -5.89
CA SER A 75 8.12 -7.25 -7.30
C SER A 75 8.60 -6.13 -8.21
N GLY A 76 9.04 -5.01 -7.63
CA GLY A 76 9.44 -3.83 -8.37
C GLY A 76 8.38 -2.76 -8.50
N ALA A 77 7.15 -3.05 -8.08
CA ALA A 77 6.07 -2.07 -8.14
C ALA A 77 6.30 -0.95 -7.15
N MET A 78 5.92 0.26 -7.54
CA MET A 78 6.05 1.45 -6.70
C MET A 78 4.67 1.86 -6.20
N LEU A 79 4.52 1.94 -4.88
CA LEU A 79 3.26 2.32 -4.27
C LEU A 79 3.38 3.65 -3.55
N ARG A 80 2.31 4.42 -3.61
CA ARG A 80 2.17 5.62 -2.79
C ARG A 80 0.74 5.68 -2.28
N PHE A 81 0.59 5.80 -0.97
CA PHE A 81 -0.73 5.85 -0.33
C PHE A 81 -1.19 7.29 -0.21
N LEU A 82 -2.41 7.56 -0.64
CA LEU A 82 -2.97 8.91 -0.67
C LEU A 82 -4.27 8.95 0.12
N SER A 83 -4.50 10.06 0.80
CA SER A 83 -5.77 10.32 1.46
C SER A 83 -6.46 11.46 0.73
N ASN A 84 -7.74 11.70 1.05
CA ASN A 84 -8.46 12.82 0.49
C ASN A 84 -7.75 14.16 0.78
N ALA A 85 -7.16 14.27 1.96
CA ALA A 85 -6.42 15.47 2.31
C ALA A 85 -5.18 15.66 1.44
N THR A 86 -4.56 14.54 1.04
CA THR A 86 -3.35 14.59 0.22
C THR A 86 -3.64 15.08 -1.20
N LEU A 87 -4.86 14.83 -1.69
CA LEU A 87 -5.22 15.16 -3.07
C LEU A 87 -5.66 16.60 -3.26
N HIS A 88 -5.77 17.36 -2.22
CA HIS A 88 -6.20 18.78 -2.29
C HIS A 88 -5.07 19.75 -2.62
#